data_cdf110ba4073888ffd67917cb4adb37b
#
_entry.id   cdf110ba4073888ffd67917cb4adb37b
#
_cell.length_a   1.000
_cell.length_b   1.000
_cell.length_c   1.000
_cell.angle_alpha   90.00
_cell.angle_beta   90.00
_cell.angle_gamma   90.00
#
_symmetry.space_group_name_H-M   'P 1'
#
loop_
_entity.id
_entity.type
_entity.pdbx_description
1 polymer ?
#
loop_
_entity_poly.entity_id
_entity_poly.type
_entity_poly.pdbx_seq_one_letter_code
_entity_poly.pdbx_strand_id
1 'polypeptide(L)'
;QYSFATLANNTRQLLSSLGIEKSIIVGHSMGGMLATRFALLYPDTSEKLVLINPIGLENYLLYQSYTDIEKVYQSKLKKTPEMIVNYQTKNYYDGTWNDAFAQHAKFLQGWINGPDWTTLARVNALTYDMIFTQPVVEEFNALTLPTALILGTRDRTAPGRANKREGVSRELGRYDKLGGEVKLRNNNINVIELEGLGHLPHIEDFESFAPVFLKTIAFTHMEQKN
;
A
#
# COMPACT_ATOMS: atom_id res chain seq x y z
N GLN A 1 12.13 12.14 -12.28
CA GLN A 1 10.86 12.58 -11.70
C GLN A 1 10.26 11.44 -10.89
N TYR A 2 9.83 11.71 -9.66
CA TYR A 2 9.14 10.72 -8.82
C TYR A 2 7.67 10.64 -9.22
N SER A 3 7.28 9.51 -9.80
CA SER A 3 5.87 9.22 -10.11
C SER A 3 5.60 7.72 -10.13
N PHE A 4 4.38 7.32 -9.83
CA PHE A 4 3.98 5.91 -9.96
C PHE A 4 4.12 5.42 -11.40
N ALA A 5 3.86 6.28 -12.39
CA ALA A 5 4.05 5.93 -13.80
C ALA A 5 5.52 5.64 -14.14
N THR A 6 6.47 6.46 -13.65
CA THR A 6 7.91 6.22 -13.86
C THR A 6 8.36 4.92 -13.18
N LEU A 7 7.93 4.68 -11.93
CA LEU A 7 8.27 3.46 -11.20
C LEU A 7 7.66 2.22 -11.88
N ALA A 8 6.43 2.31 -12.34
CA ALA A 8 5.78 1.23 -13.11
C ALA A 8 6.53 0.94 -14.42
N ASN A 9 6.97 1.98 -15.15
CA ASN A 9 7.77 1.82 -16.36
C ASN A 9 9.12 1.14 -16.07
N ASN A 10 9.80 1.51 -14.97
CA ASN A 10 11.05 0.86 -14.56
C ASN A 10 10.82 -0.64 -14.28
N THR A 11 9.74 -0.98 -13.59
CA THR A 11 9.36 -2.37 -13.35
C THR A 11 9.07 -3.11 -14.66
N ARG A 12 8.36 -2.48 -15.60
CA ARG A 12 8.08 -3.05 -16.92
C ARG A 12 9.36 -3.34 -17.70
N GLN A 13 10.32 -2.40 -17.68
CA GLN A 13 11.62 -2.58 -18.34
C GLN A 13 12.42 -3.73 -17.70
N LEU A 14 12.41 -3.83 -16.37
CA LEU A 14 13.06 -4.93 -15.65
C LEU A 14 12.46 -6.29 -16.05
N LEU A 15 11.14 -6.43 -16.03
CA LEU A 15 10.48 -7.67 -16.46
C LEU A 15 10.85 -8.03 -17.90
N SER A 16 10.86 -7.04 -18.80
CA SER A 16 11.28 -7.25 -20.20
C SER A 16 12.72 -7.70 -20.30
N SER A 17 13.64 -7.11 -19.53
CA SER A 17 15.07 -7.51 -19.54
C SER A 17 15.31 -8.92 -19.01
N LEU A 18 14.41 -9.42 -18.18
CA LEU A 18 14.42 -10.78 -17.62
C LEU A 18 13.65 -11.77 -18.50
N GLY A 19 13.07 -11.36 -19.63
CA GLY A 19 12.26 -12.21 -20.49
C GLY A 19 10.91 -12.60 -19.89
N ILE A 20 10.43 -11.85 -18.88
CA ILE A 20 9.14 -12.10 -18.22
C ILE A 20 8.06 -11.33 -18.96
N GLU A 21 7.18 -12.06 -19.67
CA GLU A 21 6.09 -11.48 -20.45
C GLU A 21 4.89 -11.13 -19.56
N LYS A 22 4.52 -12.02 -18.64
CA LYS A 22 3.38 -11.85 -17.73
C LYS A 22 3.76 -12.18 -16.29
N SER A 23 3.15 -11.50 -15.34
CA SER A 23 3.37 -11.75 -13.90
C SER A 23 2.16 -11.36 -13.07
N ILE A 24 2.02 -12.01 -11.92
CA ILE A 24 1.10 -11.58 -10.87
C ILE A 24 1.74 -10.39 -10.16
N ILE A 25 1.03 -9.28 -10.13
CA ILE A 25 1.50 -8.05 -9.50
C ILE A 25 0.94 -7.98 -8.08
N VAL A 26 1.82 -7.95 -7.09
CA VAL A 26 1.43 -7.88 -5.68
C VAL A 26 1.90 -6.54 -5.09
N GLY A 27 1.01 -5.82 -4.42
CA GLY A 27 1.35 -4.55 -3.78
C GLY A 27 0.78 -4.43 -2.37
N HIS A 28 1.66 -4.07 -1.42
CA HIS A 28 1.29 -3.77 -0.04
C HIS A 28 1.39 -2.26 0.21
N SER A 29 0.45 -1.68 0.95
CA SER A 29 0.49 -0.27 1.35
C SER A 29 0.64 0.67 0.15
N MET A 30 1.65 1.56 0.12
CA MET A 30 1.97 2.41 -1.04
C MET A 30 2.32 1.58 -2.29
N GLY A 31 2.91 0.39 -2.10
CA GLY A 31 3.13 -0.56 -3.20
C GLY A 31 1.83 -1.02 -3.86
N GLY A 32 0.69 -0.97 -3.17
CA GLY A 32 -0.62 -1.21 -3.75
C GLY A 32 -1.03 -0.12 -4.74
N MET A 33 -0.74 1.15 -4.47
CA MET A 33 -0.95 2.23 -5.45
C MET A 33 -0.06 2.05 -6.68
N LEU A 34 1.22 1.70 -6.48
CA LEU A 34 2.15 1.41 -7.58
C LEU A 34 1.70 0.19 -8.40
N ALA A 35 1.30 -0.89 -7.74
CA ALA A 35 0.79 -2.11 -8.39
C ALA A 35 -0.47 -1.82 -9.22
N THR A 36 -1.38 -1.01 -8.69
CA THR A 36 -2.57 -0.55 -9.41
C THR A 36 -2.19 0.27 -10.63
N ARG A 37 -1.27 1.24 -10.49
CA ARG A 37 -0.77 2.04 -11.62
C ARG A 37 -0.08 1.17 -12.67
N PHE A 38 0.69 0.17 -12.26
CA PHE A 38 1.32 -0.79 -13.16
C PHE A 38 0.27 -1.58 -13.96
N ALA A 39 -0.73 -2.14 -13.28
CA ALA A 39 -1.79 -2.92 -13.92
C ALA A 39 -2.62 -2.08 -14.91
N LEU A 40 -2.88 -0.81 -14.60
CA LEU A 40 -3.59 0.12 -15.49
C LEU A 40 -2.77 0.48 -16.74
N LEU A 41 -1.45 0.66 -16.60
CA LEU A 41 -0.57 1.02 -17.71
C LEU A 41 -0.17 -0.18 -18.58
N TYR A 42 -0.04 -1.36 -17.96
CA TYR A 42 0.49 -2.57 -18.61
C TYR A 42 -0.42 -3.79 -18.37
N PRO A 43 -1.70 -3.73 -18.81
CA PRO A 43 -2.65 -4.83 -18.59
C PRO A 43 -2.19 -6.14 -19.23
N ASP A 44 -1.53 -6.08 -20.39
CA ASP A 44 -1.03 -7.26 -21.10
C ASP A 44 0.12 -7.98 -20.38
N THR A 45 0.86 -7.25 -19.51
CA THR A 45 1.94 -7.80 -18.69
C THR A 45 1.43 -8.27 -17.32
N SER A 46 0.24 -7.85 -16.93
CA SER A 46 -0.36 -8.13 -15.63
C SER A 46 -1.34 -9.29 -15.73
N GLU A 47 -0.98 -10.44 -15.17
CA GLU A 47 -1.85 -11.62 -15.14
C GLU A 47 -2.94 -11.48 -14.08
N LYS A 48 -2.58 -10.98 -12.91
CA LYS A 48 -3.45 -10.73 -11.77
C LYS A 48 -2.90 -9.59 -10.94
N LEU A 49 -3.78 -8.83 -10.30
CA LEU A 49 -3.42 -7.82 -9.29
C LEU A 49 -3.85 -8.29 -7.90
N VAL A 50 -2.92 -8.27 -6.95
CA VAL A 50 -3.20 -8.59 -5.54
C VAL A 50 -2.77 -7.41 -4.68
N LEU A 51 -3.72 -6.83 -3.99
CA LEU A 51 -3.53 -5.67 -3.12
C LEU A 51 -3.67 -6.10 -1.66
N ILE A 52 -2.65 -5.85 -0.85
CA ILE A 52 -2.62 -6.21 0.57
C ILE A 52 -2.61 -4.91 1.38
N ASN A 53 -3.66 -4.64 2.12
CA ASN A 53 -3.83 -3.40 2.89
C ASN A 53 -3.27 -2.16 2.14
N PRO A 54 -3.65 -1.95 0.86
CA PRO A 54 -3.12 -0.84 0.09
C PRO A 54 -3.58 0.48 0.70
N ILE A 55 -2.72 1.49 0.70
CA ILE A 55 -3.19 2.88 0.85
C ILE A 55 -3.72 3.37 -0.51
N GLY A 56 -4.35 4.55 -0.54
CA GLY A 56 -4.92 5.09 -1.77
C GLY A 56 -6.24 4.44 -2.18
N LEU A 57 -6.93 3.74 -1.26
CA LEU A 57 -8.35 3.37 -1.41
C LEU A 57 -9.28 4.58 -1.24
N GLU A 58 -8.71 5.70 -0.87
CA GLU A 58 -9.34 7.00 -0.73
C GLU A 58 -8.52 8.06 -1.47
N ASN A 59 -9.18 9.03 -2.10
CA ASN A 59 -8.49 10.20 -2.62
C ASN A 59 -8.31 11.21 -1.49
N TYR A 60 -7.15 11.21 -0.88
CA TYR A 60 -6.88 11.95 0.36
C TYR A 60 -7.04 13.46 0.20
N LEU A 61 -6.69 14.05 -0.94
CA LEU A 61 -6.82 15.50 -1.17
C LEU A 61 -8.27 15.99 -1.22
N LEU A 62 -9.26 15.10 -1.32
CA LEU A 62 -10.66 15.47 -1.12
C LEU A 62 -10.97 15.83 0.34
N TYR A 63 -10.19 15.33 1.29
CA TYR A 63 -10.49 15.42 2.72
C TYR A 63 -9.43 16.14 3.55
N GLN A 64 -8.23 16.25 3.02
CA GLN A 64 -7.07 16.76 3.73
C GLN A 64 -6.45 17.96 3.02
N SER A 65 -5.78 18.82 3.78
CA SER A 65 -4.94 19.88 3.24
C SER A 65 -3.62 19.29 2.75
N TYR A 66 -3.16 19.75 1.60
CA TYR A 66 -1.85 19.39 1.06
C TYR A 66 -0.73 19.88 1.98
N THR A 67 0.30 19.08 2.15
CA THR A 67 1.52 19.44 2.86
C THR A 67 2.67 19.51 1.88
N ASP A 68 3.34 20.65 1.82
CA ASP A 68 4.49 20.87 0.97
C ASP A 68 5.62 19.87 1.22
N ILE A 69 6.29 19.44 0.14
CA ILE A 69 7.37 18.44 0.16
C ILE A 69 8.48 18.83 1.13
N GLU A 70 8.85 20.10 1.19
CA GLU A 70 9.92 20.55 2.08
C GLU A 70 9.54 20.41 3.56
N LYS A 71 8.29 20.72 3.92
CA LYS A 71 7.78 20.47 5.27
C LYS A 71 7.78 18.98 5.62
N VAL A 72 7.40 18.12 4.67
CA VAL A 72 7.46 16.67 4.85
C VAL A 72 8.91 16.22 5.05
N TYR A 73 9.83 16.69 4.22
CA TYR A 73 11.25 16.36 4.32
C TYR A 73 11.83 16.76 5.67
N GLN A 74 11.58 17.97 6.14
CA GLN A 74 12.03 18.43 7.47
C GLN A 74 11.46 17.57 8.61
N SER A 75 10.23 17.09 8.46
CA SER A 75 9.62 16.14 9.41
C SER A 75 10.30 14.77 9.35
N LYS A 76 10.67 14.28 8.17
CA LYS A 76 11.39 13.01 8.00
C LYS A 76 12.77 13.05 8.63
N LEU A 77 13.52 14.13 8.46
CA LEU A 77 14.84 14.31 9.07
C LEU A 77 14.85 14.18 10.59
N LYS A 78 13.73 14.50 11.24
CA LYS A 78 13.57 14.40 12.71
C LYS A 78 13.17 13.00 13.18
N LYS A 79 13.01 12.03 12.30
CA LYS A 79 12.64 10.66 12.68
C LYS A 79 13.74 10.00 13.47
N THR A 80 13.34 9.28 14.54
CA THR A 80 14.24 8.45 15.35
C THR A 80 13.80 6.98 15.30
N PRO A 81 14.69 6.02 15.62
CA PRO A 81 14.32 4.61 15.75
C PRO A 81 13.13 4.36 16.67
N GLU A 82 13.07 5.06 17.82
CA GLU A 82 12.00 4.94 18.80
C GLU A 82 10.64 5.40 18.22
N MET A 83 10.63 6.44 17.38
CA MET A 83 9.42 6.89 16.69
C MET A 83 8.86 5.83 15.75
N ILE A 84 9.72 5.01 15.12
CA ILE A 84 9.28 3.89 14.29
C ILE A 84 8.58 2.84 15.16
N VAL A 85 9.22 2.42 16.25
CA VAL A 85 8.65 1.44 17.20
C VAL A 85 7.30 1.91 17.71
N ASN A 86 7.24 3.13 18.25
CA ASN A 86 6.02 3.71 18.81
C ASN A 86 4.90 3.80 17.78
N TYR A 87 5.23 4.19 16.54
CA TYR A 87 4.26 4.28 15.46
C TYR A 87 3.70 2.90 15.09
N GLN A 88 4.57 1.91 14.89
CA GLN A 88 4.15 0.56 14.50
C GLN A 88 3.39 -0.14 15.61
N THR A 89 3.87 -0.05 16.85
CA THR A 89 3.17 -0.58 18.03
C THR A 89 1.72 -0.08 18.04
N LYS A 90 1.55 1.24 17.96
CA LYS A 90 0.23 1.86 18.06
C LYS A 90 -0.67 1.62 16.85
N ASN A 91 -0.12 1.72 15.63
CA ASN A 91 -0.93 1.79 14.42
C ASN A 91 -1.01 0.47 13.65
N TYR A 92 -0.02 -0.42 13.82
CA TYR A 92 0.02 -1.69 13.08
C TYR A 92 -0.30 -2.90 13.94
N TYR A 93 0.12 -2.92 15.22
CA TYR A 93 0.10 -4.09 16.07
C TYR A 93 -0.77 -3.97 17.34
N ASP A 94 -1.74 -3.07 17.31
CA ASP A 94 -2.75 -2.91 18.39
C ASP A 94 -2.16 -2.73 19.80
N GLY A 95 -1.09 -1.94 19.89
CA GLY A 95 -0.40 -1.72 21.16
C GLY A 95 0.57 -2.83 21.59
N THR A 96 0.65 -3.93 20.83
CA THR A 96 1.56 -5.04 21.10
C THR A 96 2.91 -4.82 20.43
N TRP A 97 3.99 -5.20 21.14
CA TRP A 97 5.34 -5.23 20.57
C TRP A 97 6.07 -6.48 21.03
N ASN A 98 6.75 -7.17 20.13
CA ASN A 98 7.51 -8.38 20.41
C ASN A 98 8.78 -8.47 19.55
N ASP A 99 9.62 -9.48 19.79
CA ASP A 99 10.88 -9.66 19.08
C ASP A 99 10.70 -9.91 17.57
N ALA A 100 9.61 -10.57 17.15
CA ALA A 100 9.32 -10.79 15.74
C ALA A 100 9.04 -9.46 15.03
N PHE A 101 8.21 -8.59 15.62
CA PHE A 101 7.95 -7.26 15.07
C PHE A 101 9.19 -6.38 15.09
N ALA A 102 10.01 -6.48 16.14
CA ALA A 102 11.28 -5.76 16.25
C ALA A 102 12.25 -6.10 15.11
N GLN A 103 12.30 -7.36 14.66
CA GLN A 103 13.13 -7.78 13.52
C GLN A 103 12.79 -7.00 12.24
N HIS A 104 11.51 -6.83 11.96
CA HIS A 104 11.06 -6.09 10.77
C HIS A 104 11.29 -4.58 10.87
N ALA A 105 11.30 -4.02 12.09
CA ALA A 105 11.60 -2.61 12.32
C ALA A 105 13.09 -2.27 12.15
N LYS A 106 14.00 -3.23 12.37
CA LYS A 106 15.47 -3.02 12.27
C LYS A 106 15.90 -2.44 10.93
N PHE A 107 15.24 -2.83 9.86
CA PHE A 107 15.53 -2.32 8.52
C PHE A 107 15.33 -0.79 8.43
N LEU A 108 14.18 -0.30 8.88
CA LEU A 108 13.89 1.14 8.89
C LEU A 108 14.77 1.91 9.88
N GLN A 109 15.05 1.31 11.04
CA GLN A 109 15.94 1.89 12.04
C GLN A 109 17.37 2.01 11.50
N GLY A 110 17.85 1.00 10.76
CA GLY A 110 19.16 1.02 10.11
C GLY A 110 19.27 2.15 9.08
N TRP A 111 18.22 2.43 8.35
CA TRP A 111 18.19 3.58 7.42
C TRP A 111 18.32 4.91 8.15
N ILE A 112 17.57 5.10 9.25
CA ILE A 112 17.60 6.33 10.04
C ILE A 112 18.99 6.57 10.64
N ASN A 113 19.66 5.51 11.10
CA ASN A 113 20.98 5.58 11.69
C ASN A 113 22.13 5.54 10.65
N GLY A 114 21.78 5.32 9.38
CA GLY A 114 22.77 5.19 8.31
C GLY A 114 23.23 6.54 7.75
N PRO A 115 24.38 6.54 7.05
CA PRO A 115 24.99 7.77 6.50
C PRO A 115 24.11 8.41 5.40
N ASP A 116 23.25 7.63 4.75
CA ASP A 116 22.42 8.07 3.63
C ASP A 116 21.06 8.62 4.07
N TRP A 117 20.82 8.76 5.39
CA TRP A 117 19.50 9.16 5.89
C TRP A 117 18.97 10.46 5.28
N THR A 118 19.83 11.45 5.10
CA THR A 118 19.42 12.72 4.48
C THR A 118 18.84 12.52 3.08
N THR A 119 19.49 11.69 2.25
CA THR A 119 19.02 11.33 0.91
C THR A 119 17.73 10.50 0.99
N LEU A 120 17.68 9.50 1.86
CA LEU A 120 16.51 8.66 2.05
C LEU A 120 15.31 9.44 2.58
N ALA A 121 15.52 10.40 3.48
CA ALA A 121 14.47 11.29 3.98
C ALA A 121 13.89 12.15 2.84
N ARG A 122 14.74 12.62 1.90
CA ARG A 122 14.28 13.35 0.71
C ARG A 122 13.47 12.46 -0.22
N VAL A 123 13.96 11.25 -0.51
CA VAL A 123 13.22 10.25 -1.29
C VAL A 123 11.88 9.92 -0.63
N ASN A 124 11.86 9.74 0.69
CA ASN A 124 10.63 9.51 1.45
C ASN A 124 9.63 10.66 1.33
N ALA A 125 10.10 11.92 1.32
CA ALA A 125 9.21 13.07 1.14
C ALA A 125 8.62 13.13 -0.27
N LEU A 126 9.42 12.84 -1.29
CA LEU A 126 8.99 12.82 -2.69
C LEU A 126 8.00 11.66 -2.97
N THR A 127 8.25 10.48 -2.42
CA THR A 127 7.33 9.34 -2.57
C THR A 127 6.05 9.53 -1.74
N TYR A 128 6.15 10.21 -0.59
CA TYR A 128 4.98 10.59 0.19
C TYR A 128 4.07 11.57 -0.56
N ASP A 129 4.64 12.52 -1.29
CA ASP A 129 3.89 13.45 -2.16
C ASP A 129 3.09 12.71 -3.25
N MET A 130 3.65 11.65 -3.84
CA MET A 130 2.96 10.83 -4.85
C MET A 130 1.63 10.25 -4.35
N ILE A 131 1.53 9.93 -3.05
CA ILE A 131 0.31 9.37 -2.44
C ILE A 131 -0.88 10.32 -2.60
N PHE A 132 -0.63 11.62 -2.52
CA PHE A 132 -1.65 12.66 -2.59
C PHE A 132 -1.90 13.15 -4.00
N THR A 133 -0.83 13.33 -4.77
CA THR A 133 -0.89 13.97 -6.10
C THR A 133 -1.20 12.99 -7.23
N GLN A 134 -1.14 11.66 -6.95
CA GLN A 134 -1.34 10.62 -7.95
C GLN A 134 -2.32 9.54 -7.45
N PRO A 135 -3.57 9.90 -7.11
CA PRO A 135 -4.57 8.95 -6.66
C PRO A 135 -4.83 7.88 -7.73
N VAL A 136 -5.16 6.66 -7.30
CA VAL A 136 -5.47 5.53 -8.21
C VAL A 136 -6.89 5.03 -8.04
N VAL A 137 -7.54 5.33 -6.92
CA VAL A 137 -8.88 4.82 -6.60
C VAL A 137 -9.96 5.27 -7.59
N GLU A 138 -9.79 6.44 -8.18
CA GLU A 138 -10.74 6.96 -9.19
C GLU A 138 -10.71 6.15 -10.50
N GLU A 139 -9.66 5.37 -10.72
CA GLU A 139 -9.47 4.55 -11.91
C GLU A 139 -9.75 3.05 -11.67
N PHE A 140 -10.23 2.67 -10.49
CA PHE A 140 -10.49 1.25 -10.16
C PHE A 140 -11.53 0.61 -11.08
N ASN A 141 -12.47 1.37 -11.62
CA ASN A 141 -13.43 0.90 -12.63
C ASN A 141 -12.78 0.50 -13.95
N ALA A 142 -11.56 0.96 -14.24
CA ALA A 142 -10.81 0.58 -15.44
C ALA A 142 -9.96 -0.69 -15.25
N LEU A 143 -9.92 -1.27 -14.05
CA LEU A 143 -9.25 -2.54 -13.81
C LEU A 143 -10.09 -3.69 -14.39
N THR A 144 -9.62 -4.29 -15.49
CA THR A 144 -10.29 -5.40 -16.18
C THR A 144 -9.70 -6.77 -15.86
N LEU A 145 -8.46 -6.80 -15.35
CA LEU A 145 -7.77 -8.04 -14.96
C LEU A 145 -8.31 -8.59 -13.62
N PRO A 146 -8.16 -9.90 -13.36
CA PRO A 146 -8.51 -10.48 -12.07
C PRO A 146 -7.80 -9.73 -10.94
N THR A 147 -8.58 -9.13 -10.04
CA THR A 147 -8.04 -8.31 -8.95
C THR A 147 -8.56 -8.82 -7.61
N ALA A 148 -7.65 -9.02 -6.65
CA ALA A 148 -7.98 -9.34 -5.28
C ALA A 148 -7.50 -8.22 -4.34
N LEU A 149 -8.33 -7.90 -3.36
CA LEU A 149 -8.07 -6.92 -2.32
C LEU A 149 -8.14 -7.63 -0.96
N ILE A 150 -7.01 -7.82 -0.31
CA ILE A 150 -6.89 -8.45 1.01
C ILE A 150 -6.74 -7.33 2.05
N LEU A 151 -7.65 -7.27 3.00
CA LEU A 151 -7.74 -6.21 4.01
C LEU A 151 -7.74 -6.77 5.42
N GLY A 152 -6.83 -6.33 6.27
CA GLY A 152 -6.97 -6.44 7.71
C GLY A 152 -7.98 -5.40 8.22
N THR A 153 -9.08 -5.85 8.80
CA THR A 153 -10.23 -4.97 9.14
C THR A 153 -9.92 -3.97 10.26
N ARG A 154 -8.91 -4.24 11.09
CA ARG A 154 -8.46 -3.35 12.16
C ARG A 154 -7.54 -2.22 11.66
N ASP A 155 -7.03 -2.31 10.43
CA ASP A 155 -6.16 -1.26 9.88
C ASP A 155 -6.85 0.11 9.90
N ARG A 156 -6.10 1.12 10.28
CA ARG A 156 -6.55 2.53 10.31
C ARG A 156 -5.52 3.43 9.62
N THR A 157 -4.71 2.88 8.72
CA THR A 157 -3.69 3.66 8.02
C THR A 157 -4.35 4.66 7.06
N ALA A 158 -4.09 5.93 7.29
CA ALA A 158 -4.49 7.01 6.39
C ALA A 158 -3.39 8.08 6.40
N PRO A 159 -2.56 8.16 5.34
CA PRO A 159 -1.56 9.21 5.20
C PRO A 159 -2.17 10.60 5.36
N GLY A 160 -1.51 11.46 6.13
CA GLY A 160 -1.93 12.85 6.32
C GLY A 160 -3.19 13.05 7.19
N ARG A 161 -3.72 12.03 7.87
CA ARG A 161 -4.94 12.11 8.70
C ARG A 161 -4.95 13.31 9.66
N ALA A 162 -3.79 13.70 10.19
CA ALA A 162 -3.66 14.84 11.09
C ALA A 162 -3.96 16.20 10.40
N ASN A 163 -3.92 16.24 9.07
CA ASN A 163 -4.15 17.45 8.27
C ASN A 163 -5.56 17.49 7.65
N LYS A 164 -6.52 16.79 8.26
CA LYS A 164 -7.93 16.80 7.81
C LYS A 164 -8.46 18.23 7.82
N ARG A 165 -9.16 18.60 6.74
CA ARG A 165 -9.76 19.93 6.61
C ARG A 165 -10.86 20.13 7.64
N GLU A 166 -11.03 21.36 8.09
CA GLU A 166 -12.16 21.75 8.94
C GLU A 166 -13.48 21.42 8.24
N GLY A 167 -14.47 21.00 9.02
CA GLY A 167 -15.79 20.61 8.51
C GLY A 167 -15.88 19.25 7.82
N VAL A 168 -14.77 18.56 7.58
CA VAL A 168 -14.80 17.21 7.01
C VAL A 168 -15.20 16.20 8.09
N SER A 169 -16.37 15.58 7.94
CA SER A 169 -16.87 14.54 8.86
C SER A 169 -16.31 13.15 8.56
N ARG A 170 -15.90 12.85 7.30
CA ARG A 170 -15.40 11.53 6.90
C ARG A 170 -14.24 11.08 7.79
N GLU A 171 -14.36 9.88 8.33
CA GLU A 171 -13.28 9.18 9.02
C GLU A 171 -12.45 8.41 8.01
N LEU A 172 -11.16 8.75 7.89
CA LEU A 172 -10.23 8.14 6.93
C LEU A 172 -9.60 6.86 7.47
N GLY A 173 -9.26 5.95 6.56
CA GLY A 173 -8.59 4.69 6.90
C GLY A 173 -9.51 3.69 7.61
N ARG A 174 -10.78 3.67 7.28
CA ARG A 174 -11.75 2.69 7.78
C ARG A 174 -11.73 1.43 6.90
N TYR A 175 -10.68 0.62 7.05
CA TYR A 175 -10.50 -0.60 6.24
C TYR A 175 -11.64 -1.60 6.41
N ASP A 176 -12.29 -1.59 7.56
CA ASP A 176 -13.54 -2.31 7.83
C ASP A 176 -14.74 -1.86 6.96
N LYS A 177 -14.61 -0.75 6.22
CA LYS A 177 -15.63 -0.22 5.29
C LYS A 177 -15.11 -0.07 3.86
N LEU A 178 -13.80 0.12 3.70
CA LEU A 178 -13.20 0.42 2.41
C LEU A 178 -13.35 -0.71 1.39
N GLY A 179 -13.40 -1.97 1.83
CA GLY A 179 -13.68 -3.10 0.95
C GLY A 179 -15.03 -2.98 0.25
N GLY A 180 -16.07 -2.62 0.99
CA GLY A 180 -17.39 -2.35 0.44
C GLY A 180 -17.42 -1.15 -0.52
N GLU A 181 -16.71 -0.07 -0.19
CA GLU A 181 -16.60 1.10 -1.07
C GLU A 181 -15.89 0.79 -2.40
N VAL A 182 -14.86 -0.05 -2.36
CA VAL A 182 -14.16 -0.52 -3.56
C VAL A 182 -15.08 -1.37 -4.45
N LYS A 183 -15.88 -2.26 -3.86
CA LYS A 183 -16.88 -3.04 -4.61
C LYS A 183 -17.94 -2.19 -5.30
N LEU A 184 -18.30 -1.05 -4.72
CA LEU A 184 -19.22 -0.10 -5.39
C LEU A 184 -18.59 0.54 -6.63
N ARG A 185 -17.26 0.69 -6.67
CA ARG A 185 -16.53 1.20 -7.84
C ARG A 185 -16.31 0.13 -8.91
N ASN A 186 -15.94 -1.08 -8.48
CA ASN A 186 -15.72 -2.22 -9.37
C ASN A 186 -16.10 -3.53 -8.66
N ASN A 187 -17.26 -4.04 -9.00
CA ASN A 187 -17.79 -5.27 -8.39
C ASN A 187 -16.98 -6.54 -8.74
N ASN A 188 -16.14 -6.49 -9.76
CA ASN A 188 -15.27 -7.61 -10.16
C ASN A 188 -14.05 -7.78 -9.25
N ILE A 189 -13.75 -6.80 -8.38
CA ILE A 189 -12.67 -6.93 -7.41
C ILE A 189 -13.10 -7.90 -6.31
N ASN A 190 -12.33 -8.97 -6.13
CA ASN A 190 -12.53 -9.92 -5.04
C ASN A 190 -11.98 -9.35 -3.73
N VAL A 191 -12.86 -8.94 -2.83
CA VAL A 191 -12.48 -8.41 -1.51
C VAL A 191 -12.47 -9.54 -0.49
N ILE A 192 -11.35 -9.67 0.22
CA ILE A 192 -11.11 -10.67 1.25
C ILE A 192 -10.73 -9.92 2.53
N GLU A 193 -11.52 -10.06 3.57
CA GLU A 193 -11.31 -9.41 4.85
C GLU A 193 -10.68 -10.39 5.85
N LEU A 194 -9.60 -9.96 6.48
CA LEU A 194 -8.92 -10.66 7.56
C LEU A 194 -9.31 -9.97 8.86
N GLU A 195 -10.26 -10.56 9.56
CA GLU A 195 -10.87 -9.96 10.73
C GLU A 195 -9.85 -9.73 11.85
N GLY A 196 -9.85 -8.53 12.42
CA GLY A 196 -8.98 -8.15 13.53
C GLY A 196 -7.51 -7.88 13.20
N LEU A 197 -7.05 -8.15 11.95
CA LEU A 197 -5.68 -7.88 11.56
C LEU A 197 -5.46 -6.42 11.15
N GLY A 198 -4.24 -5.94 11.37
CA GLY A 198 -3.81 -4.57 11.09
C GLY A 198 -3.18 -4.38 9.71
N HIS A 199 -2.32 -3.37 9.61
CA HIS A 199 -1.70 -2.93 8.36
C HIS A 199 -0.71 -3.94 7.74
N LEU A 200 -0.14 -4.81 8.57
CA LEU A 200 0.87 -5.79 8.17
C LEU A 200 0.39 -7.22 8.46
N PRO A 201 -0.74 -7.69 7.87
CA PRO A 201 -1.32 -8.98 8.22
C PRO A 201 -0.34 -10.15 8.00
N HIS A 202 0.52 -10.05 7.00
CA HIS A 202 1.55 -11.04 6.68
C HIS A 202 2.71 -11.11 7.69
N ILE A 203 2.79 -10.16 8.62
CA ILE A 203 3.76 -10.13 9.72
C ILE A 203 3.05 -10.39 11.05
N GLU A 204 1.86 -9.81 11.21
CA GLU A 204 1.10 -9.87 12.45
C GLU A 204 0.58 -11.28 12.74
N ASP A 205 0.01 -11.93 11.74
CA ASP A 205 -0.49 -13.31 11.80
C ASP A 205 -0.29 -14.02 10.45
N PHE A 206 0.92 -14.55 10.27
CA PHE A 206 1.30 -15.25 9.03
C PHE A 206 0.45 -16.51 8.79
N GLU A 207 0.08 -17.22 9.85
CA GLU A 207 -0.69 -18.48 9.76
C GLU A 207 -2.10 -18.24 9.20
N SER A 208 -2.74 -17.15 9.58
CA SER A 208 -4.03 -16.75 9.03
C SER A 208 -3.91 -16.13 7.64
N PHE A 209 -2.84 -15.37 7.38
CA PHE A 209 -2.62 -14.67 6.10
C PHE A 209 -2.21 -15.62 4.97
N ALA A 210 -1.23 -16.51 5.20
CA ALA A 210 -0.58 -17.28 4.14
C ALA A 210 -1.55 -18.17 3.34
N PRO A 211 -2.48 -18.93 3.95
CA PRO A 211 -3.43 -19.73 3.19
C PRO A 211 -4.31 -18.90 2.26
N VAL A 212 -4.75 -17.73 2.72
CA VAL A 212 -5.56 -16.79 1.92
C VAL A 212 -4.76 -16.26 0.75
N PHE A 213 -3.54 -15.81 0.99
CA PHE A 213 -2.65 -15.30 -0.04
C PHE A 213 -2.30 -16.36 -1.09
N LEU A 214 -1.89 -17.56 -0.67
CA LEU A 214 -1.56 -18.67 -1.56
C LEU A 214 -2.75 -19.08 -2.42
N LYS A 215 -3.95 -19.19 -1.83
CA LYS A 215 -5.18 -19.44 -2.58
C LYS A 215 -5.44 -18.33 -3.62
N THR A 216 -5.20 -17.09 -3.26
CA THR A 216 -5.42 -15.93 -4.13
C THR A 216 -4.50 -15.95 -5.36
N ILE A 217 -3.21 -16.30 -5.20
CA ILE A 217 -2.25 -16.36 -6.30
C ILE A 217 -2.37 -17.67 -7.13
N ALA A 218 -2.82 -18.77 -6.54
CA ALA A 218 -2.93 -20.07 -7.21
C ALA A 218 -4.09 -20.15 -8.21
N PHE A 219 -5.11 -19.30 -8.14
CA PHE A 219 -6.37 -19.44 -8.89
C PHE A 219 -6.26 -19.17 -10.39
N THR A 220 -5.11 -18.79 -10.92
CA THR A 220 -4.95 -18.41 -12.33
C THR A 220 -4.93 -19.58 -13.31
N HIS A 221 -4.71 -20.82 -12.85
CA HIS A 221 -4.53 -21.96 -13.76
C HIS A 221 -5.77 -22.84 -13.96
N MET A 222 -6.86 -22.65 -13.24
CA MET A 222 -8.04 -23.54 -13.35
C MET A 222 -9.22 -22.98 -14.16
N GLU A 223 -9.29 -21.70 -14.44
CA GLU A 223 -10.43 -21.10 -15.19
C GLU A 223 -10.28 -21.11 -16.70
N GLN A 224 -9.15 -21.56 -17.26
CA GLN A 224 -8.93 -21.63 -18.73
C GLN A 224 -9.20 -23.02 -19.32
N LYS A 225 -9.84 -23.94 -18.60
CA LYS A 225 -10.20 -25.28 -19.10
C LYS A 225 -11.69 -25.57 -19.06
N ASN A 226 -12.52 -24.64 -19.48
CA ASN A 226 -13.91 -24.91 -19.85
C ASN A 226 -14.28 -24.19 -21.14
#